data_e1048556be1cfb4ccf506cd477f3659d
#
_entry.id   e1048556be1cfb4ccf506cd477f3659d
#
_cell.length_a   1.000
_cell.length_b   1.000
_cell.length_c   1.000
_cell.angle_alpha   90.00
_cell.angle_beta   90.00
_cell.angle_gamma   90.00
#
_symmetry.space_group_name_H-M   'P 1'
#
loop_
_entity.id
_entity.type
_entity.pdbx_description
1 polymer ?
#
loop_
_entity_poly.entity_id
_entity_poly.type
_entity_poly.pdbx_seq_one_letter_code
_entity_poly.pdbx_strand_id
1 'polypeptide(L)'
;MYKRQPRGVPSQILAEVSPVDIQLLETWLTIERNSAVEIRVPKRGEKKSLLETVISNANEEFIRHRLKRATDHNSRSKALNELQTALGMGTAPLRIECYDMSHLQGTDYVGSMVVMEDGLLKKSDYRRFRINSFDGNDDYAAMKEVISRRLAAYLKESKETVEGGTKKFAYPPQLLLVDGGKGQLSVAEAAVSEVGLSDLIFVASLAKQFEEVFVTGQREPVVIPRNSEALYMLQRLRDESHRFAVEYHRKLRGKRMTESVLDGIPGLGEKRKNRLLEEYGSLKRVKESTLKDLNEIIWLPEKVASEVARKLDLDLN
;
A
#
# COMPACT_ATOMS: atom_id res chain seq x y z
N MET A 1 -8.30 18.44 -13.36
CA MET A 1 -9.46 18.57 -12.48
C MET A 1 -10.75 17.95 -13.06
N TYR A 2 -11.06 18.12 -14.34
CA TYR A 2 -12.31 17.66 -14.99
C TYR A 2 -12.38 16.13 -15.31
N LYS A 3 -11.26 15.43 -15.39
CA LYS A 3 -11.23 13.95 -15.64
C LYS A 3 -11.88 13.10 -14.54
N ARG A 4 -12.28 13.69 -13.41
CA ARG A 4 -12.89 12.96 -12.27
C ARG A 4 -14.35 13.27 -12.04
N GLN A 5 -14.99 14.11 -12.87
CA GLN A 5 -16.40 14.42 -12.72
C GLN A 5 -17.25 13.44 -13.54
N PRO A 6 -18.30 12.83 -12.95
CA PRO A 6 -19.14 11.85 -13.65
C PRO A 6 -20.02 12.44 -14.75
N ARG A 7 -20.08 13.76 -14.91
CA ARG A 7 -20.92 14.49 -15.87
C ARG A 7 -20.20 15.10 -17.07
N GLY A 8 -18.88 14.88 -17.21
CA GLY A 8 -18.10 15.46 -18.31
C GLY A 8 -17.88 16.97 -18.22
N VAL A 9 -17.41 17.58 -19.33
CA VAL A 9 -17.13 19.02 -19.41
C VAL A 9 -18.43 19.80 -19.62
N PRO A 10 -18.77 20.85 -18.78
CA PRO A 10 -19.97 21.66 -18.96
C PRO A 10 -19.83 22.61 -20.17
N SER A 11 -20.97 23.13 -20.66
CA SER A 11 -20.97 24.12 -21.77
C SER A 11 -20.44 25.49 -21.37
N GLN A 12 -20.50 25.82 -20.07
CA GLN A 12 -20.02 27.08 -19.55
C GLN A 12 -19.27 26.87 -18.24
N ILE A 13 -18.13 27.53 -18.12
CA ILE A 13 -17.28 27.54 -16.94
C ILE A 13 -17.19 28.97 -16.42
N LEU A 14 -17.49 29.17 -15.14
CA LEU A 14 -17.31 30.47 -14.49
C LEU A 14 -15.95 30.51 -13.81
N ALA A 15 -15.19 31.58 -14.07
CA ALA A 15 -13.89 31.82 -13.46
C ALA A 15 -13.86 33.17 -12.74
N GLU A 16 -13.07 33.28 -11.67
CA GLU A 16 -12.89 34.54 -10.94
C GLU A 16 -12.04 35.54 -11.73
N VAL A 17 -11.01 35.02 -12.39
CA VAL A 17 -10.07 35.79 -13.20
C VAL A 17 -9.97 35.11 -14.57
N SER A 18 -9.83 35.93 -15.61
CA SER A 18 -9.61 35.42 -16.97
C SER A 18 -8.26 34.67 -17.02
N PRO A 19 -8.24 33.38 -17.43
CA PRO A 19 -6.99 32.68 -17.68
C PRO A 19 -6.14 33.36 -18.72
N VAL A 20 -4.81 33.28 -18.64
CA VAL A 20 -3.87 33.86 -19.58
C VAL A 20 -4.12 33.35 -21.01
N ASP A 21 -4.35 32.04 -21.15
CA ASP A 21 -4.55 31.35 -22.44
C ASP A 21 -6.01 30.87 -22.60
N ILE A 22 -6.98 31.78 -22.40
CA ILE A 22 -8.41 31.44 -22.40
C ILE A 22 -8.85 30.74 -23.70
N GLN A 23 -8.38 31.23 -24.87
CA GLN A 23 -8.74 30.65 -26.16
C GLN A 23 -8.21 29.23 -26.34
N LEU A 24 -7.00 28.93 -25.87
CA LEU A 24 -6.42 27.59 -25.90
C LEU A 24 -7.20 26.65 -25.02
N LEU A 25 -7.56 27.09 -23.82
CA LEU A 25 -8.37 26.30 -22.85
C LEU A 25 -9.78 26.02 -23.40
N GLU A 26 -10.44 27.02 -24.00
CA GLU A 26 -11.77 26.84 -24.60
C GLU A 26 -11.71 25.87 -25.79
N THR A 27 -10.70 25.97 -26.64
CA THR A 27 -10.48 25.05 -27.75
C THR A 27 -10.27 23.63 -27.27
N TRP A 28 -9.39 23.41 -26.28
CA TRP A 28 -9.12 22.10 -25.73
C TRP A 28 -10.36 21.49 -25.06
N LEU A 29 -11.09 22.28 -24.26
CA LEU A 29 -12.33 21.83 -23.60
C LEU A 29 -13.44 21.55 -24.60
N THR A 30 -13.52 22.29 -25.70
CA THR A 30 -14.47 22.08 -26.79
C THR A 30 -14.21 20.74 -27.50
N ILE A 31 -12.94 20.39 -27.73
CA ILE A 31 -12.55 19.08 -28.28
C ILE A 31 -12.94 17.95 -27.31
N GLU A 32 -12.59 18.08 -26.04
CA GLU A 32 -12.91 17.06 -25.01
C GLU A 32 -14.44 16.85 -24.84
N ARG A 33 -15.24 17.90 -25.04
CA ARG A 33 -16.69 17.87 -24.92
C ARG A 33 -17.40 17.46 -26.20
N ASN A 34 -16.77 17.56 -27.36
CA ASN A 34 -17.36 17.50 -28.71
C ASN A 34 -18.45 18.56 -28.96
N SER A 35 -18.41 19.69 -28.26
CA SER A 35 -19.28 20.86 -28.49
C SER A 35 -18.73 22.09 -27.76
N ALA A 36 -19.18 23.30 -28.19
CA ALA A 36 -18.65 24.54 -27.67
C ALA A 36 -18.64 24.67 -26.16
N VAL A 37 -17.52 25.18 -25.62
CA VAL A 37 -17.31 25.49 -24.21
C VAL A 37 -16.87 26.93 -24.07
N GLU A 38 -17.55 27.72 -23.25
CA GLU A 38 -17.24 29.11 -22.94
C GLU A 38 -16.70 29.25 -21.52
N ILE A 39 -15.58 29.95 -21.34
CA ILE A 39 -15.06 30.35 -20.04
C ILE A 39 -15.42 31.83 -19.81
N ARG A 40 -16.18 32.08 -18.74
CA ARG A 40 -16.73 33.42 -18.50
C ARG A 40 -16.36 33.96 -17.13
N VAL A 41 -15.97 35.22 -17.05
CA VAL A 41 -15.81 35.97 -15.80
C VAL A 41 -17.04 36.85 -15.59
N PRO A 42 -17.97 36.43 -14.70
CA PRO A 42 -19.21 37.16 -14.50
C PRO A 42 -18.96 38.44 -13.68
N LYS A 43 -19.44 39.57 -14.18
CA LYS A 43 -19.27 40.89 -13.52
C LYS A 43 -20.49 41.28 -12.67
N ARG A 44 -21.69 40.74 -12.96
CA ARG A 44 -22.98 41.07 -12.27
C ARG A 44 -24.01 39.96 -12.46
N GLY A 45 -25.07 39.97 -11.62
CA GLY A 45 -26.20 39.08 -11.72
C GLY A 45 -26.00 37.72 -11.06
N GLU A 46 -26.93 36.77 -11.25
CA GLU A 46 -26.96 35.47 -10.58
C GLU A 46 -25.65 34.65 -10.74
N LYS A 47 -25.02 34.71 -11.92
CA LYS A 47 -23.77 34.00 -12.17
C LYS A 47 -22.61 34.53 -11.32
N LYS A 48 -22.60 35.84 -11.03
CA LYS A 48 -21.62 36.42 -10.11
C LYS A 48 -21.87 35.96 -8.68
N SER A 49 -23.13 36.01 -8.23
CA SER A 49 -23.49 35.53 -6.89
C SER A 49 -23.17 34.05 -6.69
N LEU A 50 -23.44 33.22 -7.72
CA LEU A 50 -23.05 31.80 -7.69
C LEU A 50 -21.53 31.61 -7.57
N LEU A 51 -20.75 32.38 -8.35
CA LEU A 51 -19.30 32.32 -8.31
C LEU A 51 -18.76 32.75 -6.93
N GLU A 52 -19.31 33.82 -6.33
CA GLU A 52 -18.95 34.28 -4.99
C GLU A 52 -19.23 33.21 -3.92
N THR A 53 -20.36 32.51 -4.03
CA THR A 53 -20.70 31.39 -3.14
C THR A 53 -19.67 30.25 -3.29
N VAL A 54 -19.31 29.88 -4.52
CA VAL A 54 -18.31 28.84 -4.78
C VAL A 54 -16.93 29.24 -4.26
N ILE A 55 -16.52 30.51 -4.40
CA ILE A 55 -15.27 31.03 -3.89
C ILE A 55 -15.26 31.00 -2.35
N SER A 56 -16.37 31.43 -1.71
CA SER A 56 -16.51 31.34 -0.25
C SER A 56 -16.36 29.91 0.25
N ASN A 57 -17.07 28.96 -0.38
CA ASN A 57 -16.98 27.55 -0.02
C ASN A 57 -15.56 26.99 -0.25
N ALA A 58 -14.90 27.36 -1.32
CA ALA A 58 -13.51 26.96 -1.59
C ALA A 58 -12.52 27.51 -0.55
N ASN A 59 -12.70 28.75 -0.12
CA ASN A 59 -11.90 29.39 0.92
C ASN A 59 -12.13 28.73 2.29
N GLU A 60 -13.38 28.45 2.65
CA GLU A 60 -13.72 27.72 3.88
C GLU A 60 -13.06 26.32 3.90
N GLU A 61 -13.17 25.59 2.78
CA GLU A 61 -12.55 24.26 2.68
C GLU A 61 -11.02 24.34 2.70
N PHE A 62 -10.44 25.38 2.11
CA PHE A 62 -8.99 25.61 2.18
C PHE A 62 -8.52 25.91 3.62
N ILE A 63 -9.28 26.77 4.37
CA ILE A 63 -8.99 27.04 5.77
C ILE A 63 -9.14 25.76 6.60
N ARG A 64 -10.21 25.01 6.40
CA ARG A 64 -10.44 23.71 7.05
C ARG A 64 -9.32 22.71 6.77
N HIS A 65 -8.86 22.64 5.53
CA HIS A 65 -7.73 21.79 5.13
C HIS A 65 -6.40 22.22 5.79
N ARG A 66 -6.15 23.53 5.92
CA ARG A 66 -4.98 24.06 6.63
C ARG A 66 -5.04 23.73 8.13
N LEU A 67 -6.18 23.93 8.77
CA LEU A 67 -6.39 23.59 10.18
C LEU A 67 -6.22 22.08 10.41
N LYS A 68 -6.78 21.24 9.54
CA LYS A 68 -6.61 19.79 9.60
C LYS A 68 -5.14 19.37 9.51
N ARG A 69 -4.35 19.99 8.61
CA ARG A 69 -2.90 19.71 8.53
C ARG A 69 -2.13 20.12 9.80
N ALA A 70 -2.46 21.26 10.38
CA ALA A 70 -1.85 21.69 11.64
C ALA A 70 -2.24 20.73 12.79
N THR A 71 -3.49 20.35 12.88
CA THR A 71 -3.99 19.37 13.86
C THR A 71 -3.34 18.01 13.67
N ASP A 72 -3.18 17.53 12.43
CA ASP A 72 -2.52 16.26 12.14
C ASP A 72 -1.05 16.24 12.65
N HIS A 73 -0.32 17.35 12.56
CA HIS A 73 1.04 17.42 13.10
C HIS A 73 1.06 17.34 14.63
N ASN A 74 0.21 18.11 15.28
CA ASN A 74 0.10 18.12 16.74
C ASN A 74 -0.40 16.76 17.27
N SER A 75 -1.40 16.17 16.63
CA SER A 75 -1.90 14.83 16.98
C SER A 75 -0.83 13.76 16.85
N ARG A 76 0.02 13.83 15.82
CA ARG A 76 1.13 12.88 15.64
C ARG A 76 2.19 13.01 16.72
N SER A 77 2.64 14.23 16.99
CA SER A 77 3.60 14.48 18.08
C SER A 77 3.04 14.05 19.44
N LYS A 78 1.76 14.34 19.69
CA LYS A 78 1.05 13.87 20.88
C LYS A 78 1.02 12.34 20.94
N ALA A 79 0.64 11.67 19.86
CA ALA A 79 0.59 10.21 19.78
C ALA A 79 1.95 9.56 20.07
N LEU A 80 3.04 10.08 19.50
CA LEU A 80 4.39 9.56 19.73
C LEU A 80 4.83 9.75 21.19
N ASN A 81 4.52 10.90 21.80
CA ASN A 81 4.83 11.17 23.20
C ASN A 81 3.97 10.32 24.17
N GLU A 82 2.67 10.17 23.89
CA GLU A 82 1.79 9.29 24.66
C GLU A 82 2.27 7.83 24.58
N LEU A 83 2.70 7.39 23.38
CA LEU A 83 3.23 6.05 23.15
C LEU A 83 4.54 5.82 23.90
N GLN A 84 5.46 6.78 23.84
CA GLN A 84 6.69 6.78 24.62
C GLN A 84 6.40 6.57 26.12
N THR A 85 5.49 7.39 26.65
CA THR A 85 5.13 7.36 28.08
C THR A 85 4.45 6.03 28.45
N ALA A 86 3.49 5.59 27.66
CA ALA A 86 2.73 4.37 27.91
C ALA A 86 3.62 3.12 27.90
N LEU A 87 4.58 3.05 26.97
CA LEU A 87 5.49 1.91 26.83
C LEU A 87 6.73 2.04 27.74
N GLY A 88 6.94 3.16 28.43
CA GLY A 88 8.13 3.40 29.25
C GLY A 88 9.43 3.53 28.43
N MET A 89 9.34 4.02 27.19
CA MET A 89 10.50 4.20 26.32
C MET A 89 11.31 5.44 26.70
N GLY A 90 12.64 5.37 26.58
CA GLY A 90 13.53 6.51 26.85
C GLY A 90 13.35 7.69 25.89
N THR A 91 12.95 7.39 24.65
CA THR A 91 12.72 8.38 23.57
C THR A 91 11.45 8.05 22.79
N ALA A 92 10.84 9.05 22.17
CA ALA A 92 9.68 8.84 21.31
C ALA A 92 10.05 7.97 20.09
N PRO A 93 9.26 6.95 19.74
CA PRO A 93 9.56 6.05 18.63
C PRO A 93 9.25 6.73 17.29
N LEU A 94 10.21 7.47 16.74
CA LEU A 94 10.05 8.16 15.45
C LEU A 94 9.91 7.17 14.29
N ARG A 95 10.59 6.01 14.37
CA ARG A 95 10.46 4.93 13.38
C ARG A 95 9.89 3.68 14.04
N ILE A 96 8.72 3.27 13.56
CA ILE A 96 8.02 2.07 14.02
C ILE A 96 7.89 1.11 12.84
N GLU A 97 8.30 -0.13 13.03
CA GLU A 97 8.08 -1.21 12.07
C GLU A 97 7.04 -2.18 12.63
N CYS A 98 5.98 -2.46 11.86
CA CYS A 98 4.95 -3.44 12.26
C CYS A 98 4.98 -4.65 11.36
N TYR A 99 4.93 -5.84 11.99
CA TYR A 99 5.02 -7.13 11.33
C TYR A 99 3.73 -7.93 11.49
N ASP A 100 3.23 -8.46 10.39
CA ASP A 100 2.11 -9.38 10.33
C ASP A 100 2.50 -10.62 9.52
N MET A 101 2.20 -11.80 10.08
CA MET A 101 2.39 -13.08 9.41
C MET A 101 1.07 -13.53 8.81
N SER A 102 1.11 -13.91 7.56
CA SER A 102 -0.06 -14.37 6.86
C SER A 102 0.27 -15.56 5.94
N HIS A 103 -0.63 -16.52 5.87
CA HIS A 103 -0.48 -17.72 5.04
C HIS A 103 -1.57 -17.81 3.97
N LEU A 104 -1.22 -18.31 2.79
CA LEU A 104 -2.15 -18.60 1.72
C LEU A 104 -2.41 -20.09 1.65
N GLN A 105 -3.53 -20.54 2.24
CA GLN A 105 -4.02 -21.94 2.13
C GLN A 105 -2.93 -23.01 2.32
N GLY A 106 -2.02 -22.80 3.26
CA GLY A 106 -1.02 -23.79 3.66
C GLY A 106 0.22 -23.90 2.78
N THR A 107 0.39 -23.10 1.73
CA THR A 107 1.51 -23.27 0.79
C THR A 107 2.49 -22.10 0.70
N ASP A 108 2.07 -20.87 0.97
CA ASP A 108 2.98 -19.72 0.92
C ASP A 108 2.85 -18.88 2.19
N TYR A 109 3.86 -18.94 3.02
CA TYR A 109 4.02 -18.03 4.14
C TYR A 109 4.66 -16.73 3.69
N VAL A 110 4.05 -15.63 4.08
CA VAL A 110 4.55 -14.30 3.79
C VAL A 110 4.51 -13.44 5.05
N GLY A 111 5.66 -12.93 5.44
CA GLY A 111 5.76 -11.86 6.41
C GLY A 111 5.61 -10.52 5.72
N SER A 112 4.75 -9.66 6.22
CA SER A 112 4.63 -8.27 5.81
C SER A 112 5.24 -7.34 6.86
N MET A 113 5.97 -6.34 6.40
CA MET A 113 6.53 -5.27 7.22
C MET A 113 6.01 -3.94 6.69
N VAL A 114 5.33 -3.20 7.51
CA VAL A 114 4.96 -1.81 7.24
C VAL A 114 5.75 -0.88 8.15
N VAL A 115 5.96 0.34 7.68
CA VAL A 115 6.81 1.33 8.36
C VAL A 115 6.02 2.60 8.58
N MET A 116 6.13 3.13 9.79
CA MET A 116 5.70 4.47 10.15
C MET A 116 6.92 5.29 10.57
N GLU A 117 7.02 6.50 10.06
CA GLU A 117 8.07 7.45 10.38
C GLU A 117 7.45 8.81 10.68
N ASP A 118 7.80 9.39 11.82
CA ASP A 118 7.21 10.64 12.34
C ASP A 118 5.67 10.61 12.42
N GLY A 119 5.08 9.44 12.74
CA GLY A 119 3.64 9.23 12.78
C GLY A 119 2.96 9.13 11.41
N LEU A 120 3.71 9.04 10.32
CA LEU A 120 3.22 8.88 8.96
C LEU A 120 3.62 7.52 8.37
N LEU A 121 2.68 6.90 7.65
CA LEU A 121 2.94 5.65 6.93
C LEU A 121 3.93 5.88 5.78
N LYS A 122 5.09 5.24 5.82
CA LYS A 122 6.17 5.37 4.82
C LYS A 122 6.14 4.18 3.85
N LYS A 123 5.25 4.23 2.88
CA LYS A 123 5.00 3.12 1.95
C LYS A 123 6.22 2.69 1.11
N SER A 124 7.18 3.57 0.88
CA SER A 124 8.45 3.25 0.19
C SER A 124 9.26 2.18 0.91
N ASP A 125 9.11 2.12 2.24
CA ASP A 125 9.89 1.24 3.11
C ASP A 125 9.17 -0.07 3.43
N TYR A 126 7.93 -0.29 2.94
CA TYR A 126 7.19 -1.53 3.13
C TYR A 126 7.90 -2.70 2.44
N ARG A 127 7.93 -3.85 3.09
CA ARG A 127 8.56 -5.07 2.56
C ARG A 127 7.68 -6.29 2.76
N ARG A 128 7.84 -7.25 1.86
CA ARG A 128 7.29 -8.60 1.94
C ARG A 128 8.43 -9.58 1.97
N PHE A 129 8.37 -10.51 2.89
CA PHE A 129 9.33 -11.56 3.07
C PHE A 129 8.67 -12.89 2.75
N ARG A 130 9.07 -13.50 1.64
CA ARG A 130 8.67 -14.88 1.37
C ARG A 130 9.48 -15.80 2.28
N ILE A 131 8.78 -16.71 2.95
CA ILE A 131 9.37 -17.67 3.86
C ILE A 131 9.55 -18.97 3.08
N ASN A 132 10.75 -19.52 3.11
CA ASN A 132 11.12 -20.73 2.37
C ASN A 132 11.77 -21.79 3.27
N SER A 133 11.94 -21.52 4.57
CA SER A 133 12.79 -22.33 5.44
C SER A 133 12.10 -23.56 6.02
N PHE A 134 10.77 -23.68 5.90
CA PHE A 134 10.04 -24.84 6.42
C PHE A 134 8.71 -25.05 5.69
N ASP A 135 8.31 -26.33 5.66
CA ASP A 135 6.97 -26.73 5.21
C ASP A 135 6.09 -26.94 6.45
N GLY A 136 5.12 -26.06 6.69
CA GLY A 136 4.20 -26.17 7.81
C GLY A 136 3.57 -24.85 8.25
N ASN A 137 2.65 -24.92 9.22
CA ASN A 137 1.93 -23.79 9.79
C ASN A 137 2.56 -23.35 11.12
N ASP A 138 3.77 -22.78 11.07
CA ASP A 138 4.45 -22.25 12.26
C ASP A 138 4.67 -20.73 12.12
N ASP A 139 3.68 -19.97 12.60
CA ASP A 139 3.73 -18.49 12.60
C ASP A 139 4.90 -17.95 13.43
N TYR A 140 5.34 -18.68 14.46
CA TYR A 140 6.46 -18.26 15.30
C TYR A 140 7.80 -18.38 14.57
N ALA A 141 8.04 -19.51 13.93
CA ALA A 141 9.24 -19.72 13.13
C ALA A 141 9.29 -18.74 11.96
N ALA A 142 8.15 -18.49 11.30
CA ALA A 142 8.01 -17.51 10.24
C ALA A 142 8.36 -16.10 10.70
N MET A 143 7.84 -15.67 11.84
CA MET A 143 8.11 -14.35 12.40
C MET A 143 9.58 -14.21 12.79
N LYS A 144 10.18 -15.23 13.42
CA LYS A 144 11.61 -15.23 13.75
C LYS A 144 12.47 -15.05 12.50
N GLU A 145 12.19 -15.80 11.43
CA GLU A 145 12.94 -15.69 10.17
C GLU A 145 12.87 -14.28 9.58
N VAL A 146 11.66 -13.71 9.52
CA VAL A 146 11.45 -12.38 8.94
C VAL A 146 12.20 -11.30 9.71
N ILE A 147 12.07 -11.29 11.04
CA ILE A 147 12.74 -10.31 11.89
C ILE A 147 14.26 -10.49 11.81
N SER A 148 14.77 -11.73 11.89
CA SER A 148 16.20 -12.00 11.79
C SER A 148 16.77 -11.56 10.44
N ARG A 149 16.08 -11.80 9.32
CA ARG A 149 16.51 -11.35 7.98
C ARG A 149 16.54 -9.83 7.89
N ARG A 150 15.55 -9.15 8.47
CA ARG A 150 15.51 -7.67 8.51
C ARG A 150 16.66 -7.10 9.32
N LEU A 151 16.92 -7.65 10.50
CA LEU A 151 17.99 -7.18 11.38
C LEU A 151 19.38 -7.52 10.81
N ALA A 152 19.56 -8.67 10.19
CA ALA A 152 20.80 -9.01 9.48
C ALA A 152 21.07 -8.04 8.33
N ALA A 153 20.04 -7.65 7.56
CA ALA A 153 20.17 -6.64 6.52
C ALA A 153 20.60 -5.27 7.10
N TYR A 154 20.03 -4.86 8.23
CA TYR A 154 20.44 -3.65 8.94
C TYR A 154 21.92 -3.71 9.36
N LEU A 155 22.35 -4.79 10.02
CA LEU A 155 23.73 -4.95 10.46
C LEU A 155 24.72 -4.96 9.31
N LYS A 156 24.34 -5.49 8.15
CA LYS A 156 25.13 -5.45 6.94
C LYS A 156 25.24 -4.03 6.39
N GLU A 157 24.10 -3.36 6.16
CA GLU A 157 24.06 -2.01 5.59
C GLU A 157 24.66 -0.93 6.51
N SER A 158 24.63 -1.14 7.83
CA SER A 158 25.26 -0.23 8.81
C SER A 158 26.79 -0.26 8.78
N LYS A 159 27.39 -1.40 8.38
CA LYS A 159 28.84 -1.59 8.29
C LYS A 159 29.41 -1.17 6.93
N GLU A 160 28.60 -1.15 5.89
CA GLU A 160 29.05 -0.80 4.54
C GLU A 160 29.04 0.72 4.34
N THR A 161 30.22 1.30 4.12
CA THR A 161 30.39 2.68 3.62
C THR A 161 30.15 2.66 2.12
N VAL A 162 28.88 2.66 1.67
CA VAL A 162 28.58 2.69 0.24
C VAL A 162 28.39 4.14 -0.20
N GLU A 163 29.34 4.65 -0.98
CA GLU A 163 29.18 5.89 -1.72
C GLU A 163 28.12 5.68 -2.81
N GLY A 164 26.98 6.38 -2.70
CA GLY A 164 25.99 6.52 -3.77
C GLY A 164 24.83 5.51 -3.82
N GLY A 165 24.71 4.56 -2.90
CA GLY A 165 23.58 3.60 -2.86
C GLY A 165 22.44 4.03 -1.92
N THR A 166 21.18 3.82 -2.33
CA THR A 166 20.02 3.98 -1.44
C THR A 166 20.00 2.86 -0.41
N LYS A 167 20.45 3.16 0.81
CA LYS A 167 20.41 2.20 1.93
C LYS A 167 18.96 2.03 2.39
N LYS A 168 18.36 0.88 2.11
CA LYS A 168 16.94 0.60 2.40
C LYS A 168 16.68 0.21 3.86
N PHE A 169 17.69 -0.36 4.54
CA PHE A 169 17.60 -0.88 5.89
C PHE A 169 18.59 -0.24 6.86
N ALA A 170 19.16 0.91 6.49
CA ALA A 170 20.24 1.57 7.26
C ALA A 170 19.83 2.06 8.66
N TYR A 171 18.52 2.18 8.92
CA TYR A 171 18.01 2.66 10.20
C TYR A 171 17.26 1.54 10.93
N PRO A 172 17.61 1.25 12.20
CA PRO A 172 16.83 0.35 13.03
C PRO A 172 15.53 1.04 13.45
N PRO A 173 14.43 0.29 13.65
CA PRO A 173 13.26 0.87 14.30
C PRO A 173 13.56 1.17 15.77
N GLN A 174 13.00 2.24 16.34
CA GLN A 174 12.97 2.40 17.79
C GLN A 174 11.91 1.49 18.42
N LEU A 175 10.81 1.21 17.68
CA LEU A 175 9.76 0.29 18.11
C LEU A 175 9.51 -0.76 17.04
N LEU A 176 9.66 -2.03 17.41
CA LEU A 176 9.24 -3.19 16.63
C LEU A 176 7.91 -3.68 17.21
N LEU A 177 6.84 -3.56 16.42
CA LEU A 177 5.50 -3.98 16.76
C LEU A 177 5.16 -5.27 16.02
N VAL A 178 4.61 -6.27 16.72
CA VAL A 178 4.09 -7.48 16.08
C VAL A 178 2.57 -7.56 16.24
N ASP A 179 1.86 -7.93 15.16
CA ASP A 179 0.43 -8.22 15.22
C ASP A 179 0.23 -9.60 15.83
N GLY A 180 -0.07 -9.63 17.13
CA GLY A 180 -0.26 -10.87 17.85
C GLY A 180 -0.19 -10.72 19.36
N GLY A 181 -0.20 -11.87 20.06
CA GLY A 181 -0.14 -11.94 21.50
C GLY A 181 1.26 -12.15 22.06
N LYS A 182 1.32 -12.58 23.32
CA LYS A 182 2.58 -12.81 24.07
C LYS A 182 3.53 -13.79 23.39
N GLY A 183 3.03 -14.79 22.66
CA GLY A 183 3.87 -15.76 21.95
C GLY A 183 4.68 -15.10 20.84
N GLN A 184 4.03 -14.26 20.00
CA GLN A 184 4.71 -13.51 18.96
C GLN A 184 5.69 -12.48 19.54
N LEU A 185 5.32 -11.84 20.67
CA LEU A 185 6.22 -10.93 21.39
C LEU A 185 7.53 -11.63 21.79
N SER A 186 7.42 -12.81 22.45
CA SER A 186 8.61 -13.56 22.89
C SER A 186 9.53 -13.97 21.75
N VAL A 187 8.95 -14.33 20.61
CA VAL A 187 9.74 -14.68 19.42
C VAL A 187 10.46 -13.47 18.83
N ALA A 188 9.77 -12.32 18.76
CA ALA A 188 10.35 -11.09 18.27
C ALA A 188 11.48 -10.60 19.20
N GLU A 189 11.27 -10.67 20.50
CA GLU A 189 12.27 -10.36 21.52
C GLU A 189 13.52 -11.23 21.38
N ALA A 190 13.32 -12.56 21.27
CA ALA A 190 14.43 -13.49 21.07
C ALA A 190 15.23 -13.16 19.80
N ALA A 191 14.57 -12.84 18.70
CA ALA A 191 15.23 -12.49 17.45
C ALA A 191 16.04 -11.19 17.56
N VAL A 192 15.55 -10.17 18.29
CA VAL A 192 16.28 -8.91 18.54
C VAL A 192 17.47 -9.15 19.47
N SER A 193 17.30 -9.95 20.52
CA SER A 193 18.35 -10.30 21.48
C SER A 193 19.49 -11.10 20.86
N GLU A 194 19.17 -12.09 20.00
CA GLU A 194 20.17 -12.93 19.31
C GLU A 194 21.16 -12.10 18.46
N VAL A 195 20.75 -10.94 17.97
CA VAL A 195 21.62 -10.04 17.18
C VAL A 195 22.22 -8.90 18.01
N GLY A 196 21.97 -8.86 19.34
CA GLY A 196 22.54 -7.85 20.24
C GLY A 196 21.96 -6.45 20.08
N LEU A 197 20.69 -6.31 19.68
CA LEU A 197 20.05 -5.03 19.43
C LEU A 197 18.98 -4.66 20.48
N SER A 198 18.92 -5.37 21.62
CA SER A 198 17.90 -5.15 22.68
C SER A 198 17.96 -3.73 23.29
N ASP A 199 19.12 -3.10 23.32
CA ASP A 199 19.26 -1.72 23.83
C ASP A 199 18.81 -0.65 22.83
N LEU A 200 18.67 -1.01 21.55
CA LEU A 200 18.31 -0.07 20.47
C LEU A 200 16.85 -0.20 20.02
N ILE A 201 16.29 -1.42 20.13
CA ILE A 201 14.97 -1.75 19.58
C ILE A 201 14.05 -2.17 20.72
N PHE A 202 13.03 -1.35 20.97
CA PHE A 202 11.95 -1.73 21.89
C PHE A 202 10.99 -2.66 21.16
N VAL A 203 10.57 -3.76 21.81
CA VAL A 203 9.66 -4.76 21.21
C VAL A 203 8.31 -4.73 21.94
N ALA A 204 7.23 -4.64 21.16
CA ALA A 204 5.88 -4.72 21.67
C ALA A 204 5.00 -5.56 20.74
N SER A 205 3.89 -6.06 21.27
CA SER A 205 2.85 -6.72 20.47
C SER A 205 1.49 -6.07 20.71
N LEU A 206 0.63 -6.12 19.69
CA LEU A 206 -0.76 -5.66 19.77
C LEU A 206 -1.71 -6.82 19.49
N ALA A 207 -2.43 -7.27 20.51
CA ALA A 207 -3.41 -8.35 20.39
C ALA A 207 -4.75 -7.84 19.87
N LYS A 208 -5.34 -8.57 18.89
CA LYS A 208 -6.57 -8.16 18.18
C LYS A 208 -7.81 -8.10 19.06
N GLN A 209 -7.98 -9.04 19.99
CA GLN A 209 -9.28 -9.27 20.63
C GLN A 209 -9.68 -8.15 21.61
N PHE A 210 -8.71 -7.56 22.33
CA PHE A 210 -8.96 -6.51 23.33
C PHE A 210 -8.12 -5.26 23.10
N GLU A 211 -7.36 -5.22 22.01
CA GLU A 211 -6.40 -4.14 21.70
C GLU A 211 -5.35 -3.98 22.81
N GLU A 212 -4.97 -5.10 23.42
CA GLU A 212 -3.98 -5.15 24.49
C GLU A 212 -2.58 -5.04 23.92
N VAL A 213 -1.79 -4.14 24.49
CA VAL A 213 -0.38 -3.97 24.15
C VAL A 213 0.47 -4.72 25.19
N PHE A 214 1.25 -5.68 24.73
CA PHE A 214 2.21 -6.38 25.59
C PHE A 214 3.62 -5.90 25.28
N VAL A 215 4.43 -5.75 26.31
CA VAL A 215 5.83 -5.36 26.23
C VAL A 215 6.71 -6.37 26.94
N THR A 216 7.96 -6.43 26.53
CA THR A 216 8.99 -7.29 27.10
C THR A 216 9.10 -7.11 28.62
N GLY A 217 9.21 -8.22 29.34
CA GLY A 217 9.38 -8.21 30.80
C GLY A 217 8.13 -7.92 31.64
N GLN A 218 6.97 -7.65 31.01
CA GLN A 218 5.71 -7.41 31.74
C GLN A 218 4.73 -8.57 31.53
N ARG A 219 4.13 -9.04 32.66
CA ARG A 219 3.11 -10.09 32.60
C ARG A 219 1.75 -9.58 32.17
N GLU A 220 1.40 -8.38 32.58
CA GLU A 220 0.12 -7.75 32.29
C GLU A 220 0.25 -6.82 31.07
N PRO A 221 -0.82 -6.64 30.30
CA PRO A 221 -0.81 -5.72 29.19
C PRO A 221 -0.66 -4.27 29.67
N VAL A 222 0.02 -3.46 28.88
CA VAL A 222 0.09 -2.02 29.10
C VAL A 222 -1.27 -1.40 28.81
N VAL A 223 -1.81 -0.68 29.78
CA VAL A 223 -3.09 0.01 29.64
C VAL A 223 -2.88 1.33 28.88
N ILE A 224 -3.28 1.34 27.62
CA ILE A 224 -3.34 2.58 26.82
C ILE A 224 -4.81 3.02 26.76
N PRO A 225 -5.15 4.27 27.13
CA PRO A 225 -6.54 4.74 27.07
C PRO A 225 -7.13 4.60 25.67
N ARG A 226 -8.36 4.08 25.58
CA ARG A 226 -9.03 3.80 24.28
C ARG A 226 -9.22 5.02 23.38
N ASN A 227 -9.27 6.21 23.98
CA ASN A 227 -9.41 7.50 23.30
C ASN A 227 -8.08 8.24 23.10
N SER A 228 -6.93 7.58 23.31
CA SER A 228 -5.61 8.19 23.13
C SER A 228 -5.18 8.17 21.66
N GLU A 229 -4.43 9.19 21.27
CA GLU A 229 -3.81 9.27 19.94
C GLU A 229 -2.78 8.14 19.74
N ALA A 230 -2.12 7.69 20.83
CA ALA A 230 -1.19 6.58 20.80
C ALA A 230 -1.86 5.26 20.38
N LEU A 231 -2.98 4.91 21.01
CA LEU A 231 -3.69 3.67 20.65
C LEU A 231 -4.21 3.74 19.22
N TYR A 232 -4.78 4.88 18.82
CA TYR A 232 -5.23 5.09 17.45
C TYR A 232 -4.09 4.95 16.42
N MET A 233 -2.89 5.44 16.76
CA MET A 233 -1.70 5.28 15.93
C MET A 233 -1.30 3.81 15.78
N LEU A 234 -1.28 3.03 16.86
CA LEU A 234 -0.95 1.60 16.83
C LEU A 234 -1.99 0.80 16.03
N GLN A 235 -3.29 1.06 16.23
CA GLN A 235 -4.37 0.45 15.47
C GLN A 235 -4.22 0.71 13.96
N ARG A 236 -3.99 1.98 13.60
CA ARG A 236 -3.76 2.37 12.20
C ARG A 236 -2.58 1.64 11.57
N LEU A 237 -1.50 1.46 12.32
CA LEU A 237 -0.31 0.76 11.84
C LEU A 237 -0.57 -0.74 11.67
N ARG A 238 -1.25 -1.38 12.62
CA ARG A 238 -1.70 -2.77 12.54
C ARG A 238 -2.64 -3.00 11.35
N ASP A 239 -3.67 -2.16 11.22
CA ASP A 239 -4.65 -2.29 10.14
C ASP A 239 -4.00 -2.13 8.76
N GLU A 240 -3.01 -1.26 8.66
CA GLU A 240 -2.22 -1.09 7.43
C GLU A 240 -1.33 -2.31 7.15
N SER A 241 -0.73 -2.92 8.20
CA SER A 241 0.04 -4.17 8.06
C SER A 241 -0.85 -5.30 7.53
N HIS A 242 -2.01 -5.48 8.13
CA HIS A 242 -2.98 -6.47 7.69
C HIS A 242 -3.49 -6.19 6.26
N ARG A 243 -3.84 -4.94 5.94
CA ARG A 243 -4.25 -4.53 4.59
C ARG A 243 -3.17 -4.86 3.55
N PHE A 244 -1.91 -4.58 3.87
CA PHE A 244 -0.76 -4.81 2.99
C PHE A 244 -0.52 -6.31 2.75
N ALA A 245 -0.71 -7.15 3.77
CA ALA A 245 -0.65 -8.60 3.67
C ALA A 245 -1.79 -9.15 2.77
N VAL A 246 -3.04 -8.76 3.04
CA VAL A 246 -4.22 -9.20 2.27
C VAL A 246 -4.12 -8.79 0.79
N GLU A 247 -3.62 -7.60 0.48
CA GLU A 247 -3.42 -7.16 -0.91
C GLU A 247 -2.49 -8.09 -1.68
N TYR A 248 -1.43 -8.57 -1.03
CA TYR A 248 -0.50 -9.53 -1.63
C TYR A 248 -1.15 -10.88 -1.90
N HIS A 249 -1.91 -11.39 -0.94
CA HIS A 249 -2.66 -12.64 -1.12
C HIS A 249 -3.63 -12.57 -2.29
N ARG A 250 -4.32 -11.43 -2.46
CA ARG A 250 -5.19 -11.22 -3.62
C ARG A 250 -4.41 -11.26 -4.95
N LYS A 251 -3.23 -10.64 -4.99
CA LYS A 251 -2.36 -10.67 -6.19
C LYS A 251 -1.87 -12.07 -6.50
N LEU A 252 -1.41 -12.82 -5.49
CA LEU A 252 -0.96 -14.21 -5.68
C LEU A 252 -2.10 -15.13 -6.12
N ARG A 253 -3.29 -15.00 -5.51
CA ARG A 253 -4.47 -15.77 -5.91
C ARG A 253 -4.87 -15.45 -7.36
N GLY A 254 -4.90 -14.17 -7.73
CA GLY A 254 -5.15 -13.75 -9.11
C GLY A 254 -4.14 -14.35 -10.09
N LYS A 255 -2.85 -14.34 -9.74
CA LYS A 255 -1.79 -14.95 -10.56
C LYS A 255 -1.99 -16.47 -10.72
N ARG A 256 -2.24 -17.20 -9.62
CA ARG A 256 -2.49 -18.65 -9.66
C ARG A 256 -3.74 -19.01 -10.47
N MET A 257 -4.85 -18.26 -10.30
CA MET A 257 -6.05 -18.47 -11.12
C MET A 257 -5.77 -18.28 -12.61
N THR A 258 -4.99 -17.26 -12.96
CA THR A 258 -4.57 -16.97 -14.32
C THR A 258 -3.69 -18.09 -14.88
N GLU A 259 -2.74 -18.56 -14.10
CA GLU A 259 -1.86 -19.67 -14.45
C GLU A 259 -2.65 -20.96 -14.64
N SER A 260 -3.55 -21.29 -13.72
CA SER A 260 -4.40 -22.50 -13.77
C SER A 260 -5.31 -22.55 -14.98
N VAL A 261 -5.86 -21.43 -15.44
CA VAL A 261 -6.73 -21.38 -16.64
C VAL A 261 -5.96 -21.66 -17.93
N LEU A 262 -4.69 -21.23 -18.00
CA LEU A 262 -3.82 -21.42 -19.15
C LEU A 262 -2.96 -22.69 -19.05
N ASP A 263 -3.02 -23.40 -17.92
CA ASP A 263 -2.28 -24.63 -17.72
C ASP A 263 -2.83 -25.79 -18.54
N GLY A 264 -1.94 -26.67 -18.96
CA GLY A 264 -2.30 -27.85 -19.73
C GLY A 264 -2.62 -27.57 -21.21
N ILE A 265 -2.43 -26.36 -21.71
CA ILE A 265 -2.53 -26.06 -23.14
C ILE A 265 -1.28 -26.57 -23.84
N PRO A 266 -1.41 -27.52 -24.80
CA PRO A 266 -0.27 -28.10 -25.53
C PRO A 266 0.54 -27.01 -26.25
N GLY A 267 1.85 -26.94 -25.94
CA GLY A 267 2.76 -25.96 -26.54
C GLY A 267 2.77 -24.58 -25.89
N LEU A 268 1.89 -24.31 -24.92
CA LEU A 268 1.89 -23.06 -24.13
C LEU A 268 2.65 -23.25 -22.80
N GLY A 269 3.97 -23.42 -22.88
CA GLY A 269 4.82 -23.50 -21.66
C GLY A 269 4.93 -22.14 -20.93
N GLU A 270 5.50 -22.16 -19.71
CA GLU A 270 5.62 -20.99 -18.81
C GLU A 270 6.12 -19.71 -19.50
N LYS A 271 7.14 -19.81 -20.35
CA LYS A 271 7.69 -18.64 -21.05
C LYS A 271 6.68 -17.99 -22.00
N ARG A 272 5.96 -18.83 -22.77
CA ARG A 272 4.94 -18.32 -23.71
C ARG A 272 3.70 -17.82 -22.98
N LYS A 273 3.30 -18.47 -21.90
CA LYS A 273 2.20 -18.06 -21.04
C LYS A 273 2.45 -16.65 -20.43
N ASN A 274 3.63 -16.44 -19.84
CA ASN A 274 4.00 -15.15 -19.30
C ASN A 274 4.04 -14.05 -20.38
N ARG A 275 4.62 -14.35 -21.53
CA ARG A 275 4.69 -13.42 -22.65
C ARG A 275 3.31 -13.05 -23.21
N LEU A 276 2.39 -14.01 -23.30
CA LEU A 276 1.00 -13.78 -23.72
C LEU A 276 0.27 -12.85 -22.72
N LEU A 277 0.47 -13.08 -21.43
CA LEU A 277 -0.12 -12.23 -20.39
C LEU A 277 0.49 -10.83 -20.33
N GLU A 278 1.77 -10.67 -20.63
CA GLU A 278 2.43 -9.38 -20.76
C GLU A 278 1.88 -8.59 -21.95
N GLU A 279 1.71 -9.24 -23.11
CA GLU A 279 1.23 -8.58 -24.33
C GLU A 279 -0.21 -8.09 -24.21
N TYR A 280 -1.10 -8.90 -23.65
CA TYR A 280 -2.50 -8.50 -23.41
C TYR A 280 -2.71 -7.74 -22.10
N GLY A 281 -1.72 -7.73 -21.20
CA GLY A 281 -1.77 -7.08 -19.88
C GLY A 281 -2.67 -7.78 -18.85
N SER A 282 -3.58 -8.69 -19.25
CA SER A 282 -4.42 -9.47 -18.33
C SER A 282 -5.08 -10.67 -19.02
N LEU A 283 -5.40 -11.73 -18.24
CA LEU A 283 -6.19 -12.87 -18.74
C LEU A 283 -7.57 -12.45 -19.26
N LYS A 284 -8.17 -11.42 -18.68
CA LYS A 284 -9.46 -10.89 -19.11
C LYS A 284 -9.38 -10.41 -20.57
N ARG A 285 -8.34 -9.67 -20.92
CA ARG A 285 -8.11 -9.20 -22.30
C ARG A 285 -7.79 -10.34 -23.26
N VAL A 286 -7.09 -11.39 -22.81
CA VAL A 286 -6.90 -12.59 -23.62
C VAL A 286 -8.24 -13.27 -23.90
N LYS A 287 -9.15 -13.32 -22.93
CA LYS A 287 -10.51 -13.86 -23.11
C LYS A 287 -11.42 -12.98 -23.99
N GLU A 288 -11.13 -11.71 -24.10
CA GLU A 288 -11.86 -10.74 -24.95
C GLU A 288 -11.26 -10.65 -26.37
N SER A 289 -10.13 -11.32 -26.65
CA SER A 289 -9.52 -11.38 -27.98
C SER A 289 -10.16 -12.47 -28.85
N THR A 290 -9.87 -12.44 -30.15
CA THR A 290 -10.31 -13.43 -31.14
C THR A 290 -9.16 -14.37 -31.49
N LEU A 291 -9.47 -15.50 -32.17
CA LEU A 291 -8.44 -16.39 -32.73
C LEU A 291 -7.55 -15.64 -33.73
N LYS A 292 -8.11 -14.69 -34.47
CA LYS A 292 -7.38 -13.86 -35.44
C LYS A 292 -6.33 -13.00 -34.73
N ASP A 293 -6.69 -12.34 -33.61
CA ASP A 293 -5.75 -11.54 -32.82
C ASP A 293 -4.60 -12.39 -32.29
N LEU A 294 -4.88 -13.62 -31.84
CA LEU A 294 -3.85 -14.55 -31.36
C LEU A 294 -2.92 -15.03 -32.50
N ASN A 295 -3.42 -15.17 -33.71
CA ASN A 295 -2.63 -15.56 -34.88
C ASN A 295 -1.76 -14.43 -35.44
N GLU A 296 -2.07 -13.15 -35.14
CA GLU A 296 -1.24 -12.00 -35.47
C GLU A 296 0.01 -11.93 -34.60
N ILE A 297 0.07 -12.70 -33.51
CA ILE A 297 1.24 -12.73 -32.61
C ILE A 297 2.36 -13.57 -33.24
N ILE A 298 3.40 -12.91 -33.74
CA ILE A 298 4.51 -13.50 -34.50
C ILE A 298 5.20 -14.66 -33.77
N TRP A 299 5.31 -14.60 -32.44
CA TRP A 299 6.00 -15.64 -31.66
C TRP A 299 5.09 -16.80 -31.19
N LEU A 300 3.77 -16.70 -31.39
CA LEU A 300 2.80 -17.69 -30.96
C LEU A 300 2.47 -18.62 -32.18
N PRO A 301 2.82 -19.91 -32.14
CA PRO A 301 2.47 -20.80 -33.25
C PRO A 301 0.96 -20.95 -33.39
N GLU A 302 0.45 -20.98 -34.62
CA GLU A 302 -0.98 -21.14 -34.97
C GLU A 302 -1.67 -22.28 -34.20
N LYS A 303 -1.00 -23.43 -34.08
CA LYS A 303 -1.51 -24.58 -33.31
C LYS A 303 -1.73 -24.23 -31.84
N VAL A 304 -0.85 -23.43 -31.25
CA VAL A 304 -0.97 -23.01 -29.86
C VAL A 304 -2.04 -21.92 -29.69
N ALA A 305 -2.13 -20.98 -30.64
CA ALA A 305 -3.20 -19.99 -30.69
C ALA A 305 -4.60 -20.65 -30.76
N SER A 306 -4.76 -21.66 -31.61
CA SER A 306 -6.00 -22.44 -31.73
C SER A 306 -6.35 -23.20 -30.44
N GLU A 307 -5.37 -23.78 -29.75
CA GLU A 307 -5.59 -24.45 -28.46
C GLU A 307 -5.94 -23.45 -27.33
N VAL A 308 -5.32 -22.27 -27.33
CA VAL A 308 -5.67 -21.17 -26.41
C VAL A 308 -7.11 -20.72 -26.66
N ALA A 309 -7.47 -20.45 -27.92
CA ALA A 309 -8.82 -20.03 -28.30
C ALA A 309 -9.88 -21.07 -27.89
N ARG A 310 -9.61 -22.36 -28.17
CA ARG A 310 -10.50 -23.46 -27.75
C ARG A 310 -10.65 -23.57 -26.24
N LYS A 311 -9.55 -23.44 -25.47
CA LYS A 311 -9.55 -23.55 -24.00
C LYS A 311 -10.28 -22.39 -23.33
N LEU A 312 -10.24 -21.23 -23.95
CA LEU A 312 -10.82 -20.00 -23.41
C LEU A 312 -12.19 -19.66 -24.00
N ASP A 313 -12.75 -20.52 -24.90
CA ASP A 313 -14.00 -20.28 -25.63
C ASP A 313 -14.01 -18.92 -26.37
N LEU A 314 -12.92 -18.63 -27.11
CA LEU A 314 -12.82 -17.38 -27.86
C LEU A 314 -13.58 -17.50 -29.19
N ASP A 315 -14.03 -16.34 -29.71
CA ASP A 315 -14.61 -16.27 -31.04
C ASP A 315 -13.60 -16.73 -32.08
N LEU A 316 -14.04 -17.68 -32.93
CA LEU A 316 -13.21 -18.30 -33.95
C LEU A 316 -13.20 -17.52 -35.29
N ASN A 317 -13.92 -16.38 -35.34
CA ASN A 317 -14.02 -15.51 -36.51
C ASN A 317 -12.97 -14.41 -36.51
#